data_51a785d079ea5712a150500d0fa05736
#
_entry.id   51a785d079ea5712a150500d0fa05736
#
_cell.length_a   1.000
_cell.length_b   1.000
_cell.length_c   1.000
_cell.angle_alpha   90.00
_cell.angle_beta   90.00
_cell.angle_gamma   90.00
#
_symmetry.space_group_name_H-M   'P 1'
#
loop_
_entity.id
_entity.type
_entity.pdbx_description
1 polymer ?
#
loop_
_entity_poly.entity_id
_entity_poly.type
_entity_poly.pdbx_seq_one_letter_code
_entity_poly.pdbx_strand_id
1 'polypeptide(L)'
;PWVQAVLLALYDKDMEYDLYVRPPYEVFKKWGVYMPAVSLNEEPWEIESTQILTKLGYKPILDDELKAANNAWQGVLHRTDNPFRFFLHFARGGQISRSLVNNTISNFLLSFVAFYMFMLINIGKWRLKQKEPENFGDQFMYWENVLDSSEGPFMDGMKPGSKDLVMFGIIQCHASIPVPALNSLLNDQRLINLRKWVNTMQNYFKGYPHLYTAKFFKSDNPEANSANLFQLVSFFFGLIVIVLAFPITIPLVLILMSR
;
A
#
# COMPACT_ATOMS: atom_id res chain seq x y z
N PRO A 1 1.51 -0.25 -1.18
CA PRO A 1 1.75 0.11 -2.58
C PRO A 1 2.61 -0.93 -3.29
N TRP A 2 3.84 -1.15 -2.81
CA TRP A 2 4.86 -1.95 -3.48
C TRP A 2 4.50 -3.43 -3.65
N VAL A 3 3.89 -4.05 -2.63
CA VAL A 3 3.35 -5.42 -2.71
C VAL A 3 2.28 -5.51 -3.79
N GLN A 4 1.38 -4.52 -3.84
CA GLN A 4 0.32 -4.48 -4.83
C GLN A 4 0.87 -4.38 -6.26
N ALA A 5 1.91 -3.56 -6.48
CA ALA A 5 2.56 -3.45 -7.78
C ALA A 5 3.12 -4.80 -8.25
N VAL A 6 3.77 -5.54 -7.36
CA VAL A 6 4.32 -6.86 -7.68
C VAL A 6 3.22 -7.90 -7.95
N LEU A 7 2.16 -7.91 -7.13
CA LEU A 7 1.05 -8.84 -7.33
C LEU A 7 0.31 -8.58 -8.66
N LEU A 8 0.13 -7.30 -9.02
CA LEU A 8 -0.43 -6.91 -10.31
C LEU A 8 0.46 -7.37 -11.47
N ALA A 9 1.79 -7.26 -11.31
CA ALA A 9 2.75 -7.72 -12.31
C ALA A 9 2.69 -9.24 -12.52
N LEU A 10 2.61 -10.01 -11.44
CA LEU A 10 2.46 -11.46 -11.50
C LEU A 10 1.16 -11.85 -12.20
N TYR A 11 0.07 -11.17 -11.89
CA TYR A 11 -1.22 -11.39 -12.53
C TYR A 11 -1.18 -11.03 -14.03
N ASP A 12 -0.58 -9.90 -14.41
CA ASP A 12 -0.45 -9.47 -15.82
C ASP A 12 0.39 -10.46 -16.64
N LYS A 13 1.32 -11.16 -16.01
CA LYS A 13 2.15 -12.20 -16.63
C LYS A 13 1.53 -13.59 -16.58
N ASP A 14 0.31 -13.72 -16.05
CA ASP A 14 -0.37 -15.02 -15.86
C ASP A 14 0.53 -16.04 -15.13
N MET A 15 1.28 -15.55 -14.12
CA MET A 15 2.17 -16.38 -13.32
C MET A 15 1.44 -16.96 -12.12
N GLU A 16 1.51 -18.26 -11.95
CA GLU A 16 1.10 -18.92 -10.73
C GLU A 16 2.09 -18.62 -9.61
N TYR A 17 1.60 -18.33 -8.41
CA TYR A 17 2.43 -18.05 -7.25
C TYR A 17 1.81 -18.51 -5.95
N ASP A 18 2.66 -18.86 -4.99
CA ASP A 18 2.26 -19.11 -3.62
C ASP A 18 2.38 -17.83 -2.79
N LEU A 19 1.27 -17.40 -2.20
CA LEU A 19 1.23 -16.20 -1.37
C LEU A 19 1.39 -16.53 0.11
N TYR A 20 2.52 -16.15 0.67
CA TYR A 20 2.78 -16.28 2.10
C TYR A 20 2.39 -15.01 2.85
N VAL A 21 1.47 -15.14 3.80
CA VAL A 21 1.03 -14.02 4.66
C VAL A 21 2.12 -13.59 5.64
N ARG A 22 3.05 -14.49 5.92
CA ARG A 22 4.19 -14.24 6.81
C ARG A 22 5.49 -14.46 6.02
N PRO A 23 6.50 -13.61 6.23
CA PRO A 23 7.77 -13.81 5.58
C PRO A 23 8.36 -15.17 5.98
N PRO A 24 8.94 -15.93 5.04
CA PRO A 24 9.72 -17.14 5.37
C PRO A 24 10.83 -16.78 6.36
N TYR A 25 11.23 -17.77 7.17
CA TYR A 25 12.24 -17.55 8.22
C TYR A 25 13.53 -16.95 7.71
N GLU A 26 13.97 -17.34 6.53
CA GLU A 26 15.18 -16.83 5.86
C GLU A 26 15.08 -15.33 5.56
N VAL A 27 13.94 -14.90 5.00
CA VAL A 27 13.64 -13.50 4.72
C VAL A 27 13.58 -12.72 6.02
N PHE A 28 12.85 -13.25 7.01
CA PHE A 28 12.71 -12.61 8.31
C PHE A 28 14.07 -12.45 9.02
N LYS A 29 14.92 -13.48 8.99
CA LYS A 29 16.25 -13.44 9.60
C LYS A 29 17.16 -12.39 8.94
N LYS A 30 17.06 -12.22 7.62
CA LYS A 30 17.95 -11.33 6.87
C LYS A 30 17.47 -9.88 6.83
N TRP A 31 16.15 -9.68 6.69
CA TRP A 31 15.58 -8.34 6.45
C TRP A 31 14.43 -7.96 7.40
N GLY A 32 14.04 -8.85 8.31
CA GLY A 32 12.90 -8.61 9.20
C GLY A 32 11.57 -8.72 8.45
N VAL A 33 10.61 -7.90 8.87
CA VAL A 33 9.28 -7.82 8.22
C VAL A 33 9.35 -6.83 7.06
N TYR A 34 9.95 -7.25 5.95
CA TYR A 34 10.06 -6.46 4.73
C TYR A 34 9.17 -7.04 3.64
N MET A 35 8.42 -6.19 2.95
CA MET A 35 7.50 -6.60 1.88
C MET A 35 7.54 -5.59 0.72
N PRO A 36 7.47 -6.07 -0.53
CA PRO A 36 7.39 -7.46 -0.96
C PRO A 36 8.71 -8.22 -0.77
N ALA A 37 8.62 -9.53 -0.65
CA ALA A 37 9.74 -10.43 -0.82
C ALA A 37 9.31 -11.54 -1.78
N VAL A 38 10.05 -11.74 -2.86
CA VAL A 38 9.71 -12.69 -3.93
C VAL A 38 10.93 -13.55 -4.27
N SER A 39 10.70 -14.85 -4.43
CA SER A 39 11.64 -15.77 -5.03
C SER A 39 11.05 -16.25 -6.35
N LEU A 40 11.74 -16.01 -7.45
CA LEU A 40 11.35 -16.43 -8.80
C LEU A 40 12.14 -17.68 -9.17
N ASN A 41 11.43 -18.77 -9.52
CA ASN A 41 12.07 -20.01 -9.98
C ASN A 41 13.20 -20.52 -9.05
N GLU A 42 12.93 -20.51 -7.74
CA GLU A 42 13.90 -20.93 -6.71
C GLU A 42 15.16 -20.03 -6.60
N GLU A 43 15.17 -18.88 -7.27
CA GLU A 43 16.22 -17.88 -7.10
C GLU A 43 16.23 -17.30 -5.67
N PRO A 44 17.35 -16.69 -5.26
CA PRO A 44 17.40 -15.98 -3.98
C PRO A 44 16.30 -14.93 -3.84
N TRP A 45 15.80 -14.77 -2.62
CA TRP A 45 14.76 -13.80 -2.32
C TRP A 45 15.18 -12.37 -2.71
N GLU A 46 14.29 -11.70 -3.42
CA GLU A 46 14.40 -10.30 -3.80
C GLU A 46 13.36 -9.49 -3.03
N ILE A 47 13.77 -8.35 -2.46
CA ILE A 47 12.90 -7.50 -1.66
C ILE A 47 12.63 -6.13 -2.29
N GLU A 48 13.42 -5.77 -3.31
CA GLU A 48 13.26 -4.48 -3.99
C GLU A 48 12.22 -4.60 -5.11
N SER A 49 11.07 -3.96 -4.92
CA SER A 49 9.93 -4.08 -5.84
C SER A 49 10.26 -3.70 -7.28
N THR A 50 11.08 -2.67 -7.48
CA THR A 50 11.48 -2.22 -8.83
C THR A 50 12.38 -3.24 -9.51
N GLN A 51 13.25 -3.91 -8.77
CA GLN A 51 14.07 -5.00 -9.27
C GLN A 51 13.24 -6.24 -9.59
N ILE A 52 12.25 -6.56 -8.73
CA ILE A 52 11.29 -7.64 -8.99
C ILE A 52 10.54 -7.39 -10.30
N LEU A 53 10.02 -6.17 -10.52
CA LEU A 53 9.35 -5.81 -11.77
C LEU A 53 10.28 -5.97 -12.98
N THR A 54 11.53 -5.57 -12.85
CA THR A 54 12.53 -5.73 -13.92
C THR A 54 12.80 -7.22 -14.23
N LYS A 55 12.93 -8.06 -13.20
CA LYS A 55 13.06 -9.53 -13.37
C LYS A 55 11.83 -10.16 -14.03
N LEU A 56 10.65 -9.60 -13.81
CA LEU A 56 9.41 -10.00 -14.49
C LEU A 56 9.31 -9.47 -15.93
N GLY A 57 10.34 -8.81 -16.44
CA GLY A 57 10.41 -8.35 -17.83
C GLY A 57 9.76 -7.00 -18.10
N TYR A 58 9.50 -6.21 -17.07
CA TYR A 58 9.08 -4.81 -17.23
C TYR A 58 10.29 -3.88 -17.39
N LYS A 59 10.07 -2.74 -18.05
CA LYS A 59 11.11 -1.73 -18.16
C LYS A 59 11.48 -1.18 -16.78
N PRO A 60 12.76 -0.94 -16.48
CA PRO A 60 13.15 -0.27 -15.24
C PRO A 60 12.49 1.11 -15.12
N ILE A 61 12.10 1.46 -13.89
CA ILE A 61 11.64 2.80 -13.56
C ILE A 61 12.87 3.69 -13.40
N LEU A 62 12.84 4.89 -13.98
CA LEU A 62 13.91 5.87 -13.84
C LEU A 62 13.91 6.50 -12.44
N ASP A 63 15.05 7.01 -12.00
CA ASP A 63 15.18 7.61 -10.66
C ASP A 63 14.22 8.78 -10.42
N ASP A 64 13.99 9.62 -11.43
CA ASP A 64 13.06 10.73 -11.34
C ASP A 64 11.60 10.24 -11.25
N GLU A 65 11.26 9.19 -11.98
CA GLU A 65 9.95 8.54 -11.92
C GLU A 65 9.72 7.90 -10.55
N LEU A 66 10.74 7.21 -10.02
CA LEU A 66 10.68 6.62 -8.68
C LEU A 66 10.54 7.70 -7.60
N LYS A 67 11.25 8.81 -7.75
CA LYS A 67 11.13 9.96 -6.86
C LYS A 67 9.72 10.57 -6.92
N ALA A 68 9.15 10.72 -8.12
CA ALA A 68 7.78 11.20 -8.30
C ALA A 68 6.75 10.22 -7.70
N ALA A 69 6.95 8.90 -7.83
CA ALA A 69 6.11 7.89 -7.21
C ALA A 69 6.17 7.96 -5.68
N ASN A 70 7.36 8.11 -5.11
CA ASN A 70 7.53 8.31 -3.68
C ASN A 70 6.86 9.59 -3.17
N ASN A 71 6.92 10.69 -3.92
CA ASN A 71 6.21 11.92 -3.58
C ASN A 71 4.69 11.71 -3.59
N ALA A 72 4.15 11.03 -4.59
CA ALA A 72 2.74 10.68 -4.65
C ALA A 72 2.32 9.79 -3.46
N TRP A 73 3.17 8.83 -3.08
CA TRP A 73 2.90 7.97 -1.92
C TRP A 73 2.91 8.74 -0.59
N GLN A 74 3.74 9.76 -0.44
CA GLN A 74 3.80 10.57 0.77
C GLN A 74 2.46 11.21 1.16
N GLY A 75 1.54 11.33 0.22
CA GLY A 75 0.17 11.75 0.51
C GLY A 75 -0.52 10.92 1.59
N VAL A 76 -0.15 9.65 1.75
CA VAL A 76 -0.63 8.77 2.84
C VAL A 76 -0.10 9.24 4.20
N LEU A 77 1.04 9.89 4.25
CA LEU A 77 1.66 10.39 5.48
C LEU A 77 1.00 11.67 5.99
N HIS A 78 0.33 12.39 5.11
CA HIS A 78 -0.41 13.59 5.47
C HIS A 78 -1.80 13.22 5.96
N ARG A 79 -1.93 12.78 7.25
CA ARG A 79 -3.18 12.37 7.64
C ARG A 79 -3.55 12.57 8.99
N THR A 80 -4.49 12.42 9.29
CA THR A 80 -5.51 12.16 10.18
C THR A 80 -5.63 13.16 11.28
N ASP A 81 -6.61 13.95 11.09
CA ASP A 81 -7.20 14.77 12.12
C ASP A 81 -7.93 13.90 13.16
N ASN A 82 -8.24 12.66 12.81
CA ASN A 82 -8.93 11.73 13.68
C ASN A 82 -8.24 10.36 13.77
N PRO A 83 -7.41 10.13 14.82
CA PRO A 83 -6.73 8.86 15.04
C PRO A 83 -7.68 7.66 15.15
N PHE A 84 -8.84 7.85 15.77
CA PHE A 84 -9.82 6.79 15.92
C PHE A 84 -10.36 6.31 14.56
N ARG A 85 -10.66 7.25 13.67
CA ARG A 85 -11.08 6.93 12.31
C ARG A 85 -9.99 6.19 11.54
N PHE A 86 -8.73 6.56 11.71
CA PHE A 86 -7.58 5.87 11.13
C PHE A 86 -7.56 4.40 11.58
N PHE A 87 -7.59 4.14 12.88
CA PHE A 87 -7.60 2.77 13.41
C PHE A 87 -8.82 1.97 12.98
N LEU A 88 -9.99 2.59 12.93
CA LEU A 88 -11.22 1.93 12.48
C LEU A 88 -11.12 1.48 11.01
N HIS A 89 -10.48 2.25 10.16
CA HIS A 89 -10.24 1.85 8.78
C HIS A 89 -9.27 0.67 8.67
N PHE A 90 -8.22 0.66 9.48
CA PHE A 90 -7.30 -0.47 9.52
C PHE A 90 -7.96 -1.76 10.03
N ALA A 91 -8.92 -1.66 10.94
CA ALA A 91 -9.68 -2.81 11.42
C ALA A 91 -10.54 -3.49 10.34
N ARG A 92 -10.78 -2.83 9.21
CA ARG A 92 -11.58 -3.38 8.10
C ARG A 92 -10.83 -4.36 7.25
N GLY A 93 -9.71 -4.64 7.24
CA GLY A 93 -8.97 -5.45 6.26
C GLY A 93 -8.58 -6.84 6.77
N GLY A 94 -9.10 -7.27 7.89
CA GLY A 94 -8.77 -8.57 8.43
C GLY A 94 -9.13 -9.71 7.47
N GLN A 95 -8.16 -10.52 7.11
CA GLN A 95 -8.39 -11.69 6.28
C GLN A 95 -9.37 -12.62 6.99
N ILE A 96 -10.49 -12.92 6.36
CA ILE A 96 -11.50 -13.83 6.92
C ILE A 96 -10.97 -15.26 6.84
N SER A 97 -10.41 -15.73 7.94
CA SER A 97 -10.10 -17.15 8.09
C SER A 97 -11.31 -17.87 8.69
N ARG A 98 -11.52 -19.13 8.34
CA ARG A 98 -12.52 -20.00 9.00
C ARG A 98 -12.18 -20.27 10.47
N SER A 99 -10.93 -20.08 10.88
CA SER A 99 -10.46 -20.30 12.24
C SER A 99 -10.57 -19.02 13.08
N LEU A 100 -11.30 -19.07 14.19
CA LEU A 100 -11.41 -17.99 15.17
C LEU A 100 -10.05 -17.57 15.72
N VAL A 101 -9.17 -18.54 15.99
CA VAL A 101 -7.81 -18.31 16.50
C VAL A 101 -6.99 -17.49 15.50
N ASN A 102 -6.99 -17.91 14.23
CA ASN A 102 -6.26 -17.19 13.19
C ASN A 102 -6.80 -15.78 12.97
N ASN A 103 -8.11 -15.59 13.04
CA ASN A 103 -8.72 -14.27 12.94
C ASN A 103 -8.30 -13.37 14.11
N THR A 104 -8.30 -13.90 15.33
CA THR A 104 -7.88 -13.13 16.52
C THR A 104 -6.41 -12.71 16.40
N ILE A 105 -5.52 -13.64 16.04
CA ILE A 105 -4.11 -13.35 15.84
C ILE A 105 -3.90 -12.32 14.72
N SER A 106 -4.59 -12.48 13.60
CA SER A 106 -4.47 -11.56 12.47
C SER A 106 -4.93 -10.14 12.83
N ASN A 107 -6.04 -10.00 13.55
CA ASN A 107 -6.51 -8.69 14.00
C ASN A 107 -5.59 -8.08 15.07
N PHE A 108 -5.03 -8.90 15.95
CA PHE A 108 -4.02 -8.45 16.90
C PHE A 108 -2.77 -7.92 16.18
N LEU A 109 -2.25 -8.65 15.19
CA LEU A 109 -1.11 -8.21 14.39
C LEU A 109 -1.43 -6.96 13.56
N LEU A 110 -2.64 -6.86 13.04
CA LEU A 110 -3.09 -5.66 12.31
C LEU A 110 -3.12 -4.42 13.20
N SER A 111 -3.56 -4.57 14.47
CA SER A 111 -3.53 -3.46 15.43
C SER A 111 -2.11 -2.99 15.73
N PHE A 112 -1.16 -3.92 15.82
CA PHE A 112 0.26 -3.63 15.98
C PHE A 112 0.79 -2.84 14.78
N VAL A 113 0.55 -3.31 13.57
CA VAL A 113 0.96 -2.60 12.35
C VAL A 113 0.33 -1.21 12.27
N ALA A 114 -0.97 -1.08 12.54
CA ALA A 114 -1.67 0.19 12.54
C ALA A 114 -1.08 1.19 13.55
N PHE A 115 -0.78 0.73 14.76
CA PHE A 115 -0.16 1.57 15.80
C PHE A 115 1.23 2.04 15.39
N TYR A 116 2.08 1.13 14.90
CA TYR A 116 3.42 1.51 14.45
C TYR A 116 3.39 2.45 13.25
N MET A 117 2.52 2.21 12.27
CA MET A 117 2.31 3.12 11.15
C MET A 117 1.91 4.52 11.63
N PHE A 118 0.97 4.59 12.57
CA PHE A 118 0.56 5.86 13.17
C PHE A 118 1.73 6.56 13.87
N MET A 119 2.53 5.83 14.63
CA MET A 119 3.70 6.36 15.31
C MET A 119 4.75 6.86 14.32
N LEU A 120 5.09 6.06 13.31
CA LEU A 120 6.08 6.43 12.29
C LEU A 120 5.65 7.68 11.52
N ILE A 121 4.36 7.78 11.17
CA ILE A 121 3.80 8.96 10.52
C ILE A 121 3.99 10.20 11.39
N ASN A 122 3.66 10.13 12.68
CA ASN A 122 3.77 11.27 13.57
C ASN A 122 5.23 11.65 13.86
N ILE A 123 6.12 10.67 14.06
CA ILE A 123 7.56 10.90 14.22
C ILE A 123 8.14 11.52 12.94
N GLY A 124 7.77 11.01 11.78
CA GLY A 124 8.19 11.55 10.50
C GLY A 124 7.76 13.00 10.32
N LYS A 125 6.51 13.31 10.61
CA LYS A 125 5.99 14.69 10.57
C LYS A 125 6.79 15.63 11.51
N TRP A 126 7.01 15.19 12.73
CA TRP A 126 7.74 15.97 13.72
C TRP A 126 9.22 16.16 13.35
N ARG A 127 9.88 15.08 12.93
CA ARG A 127 11.33 15.08 12.64
C ARG A 127 11.66 15.82 11.34
N LEU A 128 10.86 15.62 10.31
CA LEU A 128 11.10 16.17 8.98
C LEU A 128 10.49 17.57 8.82
N LYS A 129 9.73 18.04 9.81
CA LYS A 129 8.99 19.33 9.75
C LYS A 129 8.24 19.51 8.43
N GLN A 130 7.70 18.42 7.89
CA GLN A 130 6.99 18.45 6.63
C GLN A 130 5.81 19.41 6.73
N LYS A 131 5.83 20.44 5.88
CA LYS A 131 4.67 21.30 5.69
C LYS A 131 3.65 20.53 4.88
N GLU A 132 2.39 20.63 5.27
CA GLU A 132 1.32 20.13 4.41
C GLU A 132 1.32 20.93 3.10
N PRO A 133 1.20 20.27 1.95
CA PRO A 133 1.10 20.98 0.69
C PRO A 133 -0.18 21.81 0.68
N GLU A 134 -0.15 22.98 0.05
CA GLU A 134 -1.35 23.81 -0.13
C GLU A 134 -2.40 23.07 -0.97
N ASN A 135 -1.95 22.28 -1.92
CA ASN A 135 -2.79 21.40 -2.72
C ASN A 135 -2.17 20.01 -2.83
N PHE A 136 -2.87 19.03 -2.27
CA PHE A 136 -2.45 17.62 -2.35
C PHE A 136 -2.44 17.04 -3.78
N GLY A 137 -3.14 17.68 -4.72
CA GLY A 137 -3.11 17.33 -6.13
C GLY A 137 -1.73 17.56 -6.78
N ASP A 138 -0.92 18.47 -6.24
CA ASP A 138 0.40 18.76 -6.78
C ASP A 138 1.34 17.55 -6.76
N GLN A 139 1.11 16.62 -5.83
CA GLN A 139 1.86 15.37 -5.74
C GLN A 139 1.66 14.44 -6.95
N PHE A 140 0.59 14.65 -7.69
CA PHE A 140 0.21 13.83 -8.84
C PHE A 140 0.43 14.50 -10.19
N MET A 141 0.79 15.79 -10.21
CA MET A 141 0.94 16.56 -11.46
C MET A 141 2.00 15.98 -12.39
N TYR A 142 3.08 15.41 -11.85
CA TYR A 142 4.07 14.72 -12.67
C TYR A 142 3.41 13.61 -13.52
N TRP A 143 2.56 12.80 -12.90
CA TRP A 143 1.89 11.68 -13.55
C TRP A 143 0.77 12.10 -14.49
N GLU A 144 0.09 13.21 -14.18
CA GLU A 144 -0.86 13.84 -15.08
C GLU A 144 -0.18 14.24 -16.39
N ASN A 145 1.01 14.86 -16.30
CA ASN A 145 1.79 15.28 -17.47
C ASN A 145 2.35 14.08 -18.26
N VAL A 146 2.77 13.02 -17.57
CA VAL A 146 3.21 11.78 -18.22
C VAL A 146 2.07 11.18 -19.04
N LEU A 147 0.86 11.16 -18.49
CA LEU A 147 -0.32 10.64 -19.18
C LEU A 147 -0.78 11.53 -20.33
N ASP A 148 -0.65 12.83 -20.19
CA ASP A 148 -0.98 13.78 -21.27
C ASP A 148 -0.05 13.63 -22.48
N SER A 149 1.20 13.26 -22.24
CA SER A 149 2.21 13.00 -23.28
C SER A 149 2.27 11.56 -23.76
N SER A 150 1.49 10.65 -23.19
CA SER A 150 1.49 9.25 -23.57
C SER A 150 0.77 9.01 -24.90
N GLU A 151 1.35 8.19 -25.76
CA GLU A 151 0.73 7.76 -27.04
C GLU A 151 -0.34 6.67 -26.84
N GLY A 152 -0.55 6.20 -25.62
CA GLY A 152 -1.48 5.11 -25.33
C GLY A 152 -2.32 5.36 -24.08
N PRO A 153 -3.17 4.39 -23.71
CA PRO A 153 -4.04 4.50 -22.55
C PRO A 153 -3.31 4.33 -21.21
N PHE A 154 -2.04 3.95 -21.23
CA PHE A 154 -1.19 3.72 -20.08
C PHE A 154 0.05 4.63 -20.10
N MET A 155 0.71 4.80 -18.96
CA MET A 155 1.93 5.60 -18.83
C MET A 155 3.09 5.03 -19.67
N ASP A 156 3.13 3.73 -19.85
CA ASP A 156 4.13 3.03 -20.65
C ASP A 156 3.64 2.68 -22.07
N GLY A 157 2.50 3.23 -22.52
CA GLY A 157 1.99 3.11 -23.88
C GLY A 157 0.73 2.25 -24.00
N MET A 158 0.74 1.22 -24.84
CA MET A 158 -0.45 0.41 -25.17
C MET A 158 -0.78 -0.66 -24.11
N LYS A 159 0.15 -0.99 -23.21
CA LYS A 159 -0.03 -1.94 -22.10
C LYS A 159 0.53 -1.35 -20.83
N PRO A 160 0.02 -1.77 -19.66
CA PRO A 160 0.59 -1.34 -18.39
C PRO A 160 2.06 -1.72 -18.29
N GLY A 161 2.88 -0.79 -17.84
CA GLY A 161 4.29 -1.04 -17.53
C GLY A 161 4.61 -0.81 -16.05
N SER A 162 5.89 -0.72 -15.72
CA SER A 162 6.34 -0.54 -14.34
C SER A 162 5.74 0.70 -13.69
N LYS A 163 5.67 1.81 -14.42
CA LYS A 163 5.10 3.08 -13.93
C LYS A 163 3.63 2.91 -13.56
N ASP A 164 2.88 2.26 -14.45
CA ASP A 164 1.46 2.00 -14.24
C ASP A 164 1.23 1.13 -13.00
N LEU A 165 1.99 0.04 -12.86
CA LEU A 165 1.83 -0.90 -11.75
C LEU A 165 2.17 -0.24 -10.41
N VAL A 166 3.26 0.52 -10.35
CA VAL A 166 3.68 1.22 -9.13
C VAL A 166 2.67 2.30 -8.75
N MET A 167 2.29 3.17 -9.69
CA MET A 167 1.33 4.23 -9.42
C MET A 167 -0.05 3.69 -9.07
N PHE A 168 -0.50 2.64 -9.73
CA PHE A 168 -1.77 2.02 -9.40
C PHE A 168 -1.76 1.40 -8.01
N GLY A 169 -0.65 0.75 -7.61
CA GLY A 169 -0.45 0.28 -6.25
C GLY A 169 -0.47 1.40 -5.20
N ILE A 170 0.06 2.58 -5.52
CA ILE A 170 0.01 3.76 -4.66
C ILE A 170 -1.43 4.26 -4.53
N ILE A 171 -2.14 4.40 -5.64
CA ILE A 171 -3.54 4.86 -5.65
C ILE A 171 -4.45 3.87 -4.92
N GLN A 172 -4.26 2.57 -5.08
CA GLN A 172 -4.97 1.56 -4.30
C GLN A 172 -4.74 1.72 -2.79
N CYS A 173 -3.52 2.09 -2.38
CA CYS A 173 -3.22 2.39 -0.98
C CYS A 173 -3.97 3.64 -0.49
N HIS A 174 -4.00 4.72 -1.28
CA HIS A 174 -4.77 5.93 -0.95
C HIS A 174 -6.27 5.63 -0.86
N ALA A 175 -6.78 4.78 -1.73
CA ALA A 175 -8.18 4.39 -1.77
C ALA A 175 -8.60 3.56 -0.54
N SER A 176 -7.67 2.87 0.10
CA SER A 176 -7.96 2.05 1.29
C SER A 176 -8.08 2.83 2.58
N ILE A 177 -7.60 4.09 2.62
CA ILE A 177 -7.59 4.93 3.81
C ILE A 177 -8.06 6.34 3.42
N PRO A 178 -8.94 7.00 4.20
CA PRO A 178 -9.35 8.37 3.92
C PRO A 178 -8.20 9.34 4.24
N VAL A 179 -7.47 9.71 3.22
CA VAL A 179 -6.36 10.68 3.29
C VAL A 179 -6.69 11.91 2.46
N PRO A 180 -6.14 13.09 2.77
CA PRO A 180 -6.41 14.31 2.00
C PRO A 180 -6.07 14.18 0.53
N ALA A 181 -4.99 13.47 0.19
CA ALA A 181 -4.58 13.20 -1.18
C ALA A 181 -5.67 12.47 -2.01
N LEU A 182 -6.47 11.61 -1.37
CA LEU A 182 -7.58 10.93 -2.03
C LEU A 182 -8.66 11.91 -2.49
N ASN A 183 -8.98 12.91 -1.66
CA ASN A 183 -9.95 13.94 -2.04
C ASN A 183 -9.46 14.73 -3.27
N SER A 184 -8.17 15.04 -3.35
CA SER A 184 -7.58 15.69 -4.52
C SER A 184 -7.62 14.80 -5.76
N LEU A 185 -7.30 13.51 -5.64
CA LEU A 185 -7.44 12.56 -6.75
C LEU A 185 -8.86 12.52 -7.32
N LEU A 186 -9.87 12.64 -6.45
CA LEU A 186 -11.27 12.60 -6.88
C LEU A 186 -11.75 13.92 -7.49
N ASN A 187 -11.35 15.05 -6.94
CA ASN A 187 -12.01 16.33 -7.16
C ASN A 187 -11.13 17.39 -7.82
N ASP A 188 -9.79 17.25 -7.83
CA ASP A 188 -8.91 18.21 -8.48
C ASP A 188 -9.12 18.18 -10.00
N GLN A 189 -9.60 19.27 -10.54
CA GLN A 189 -9.92 19.38 -11.98
C GLN A 189 -8.69 19.29 -12.88
N ARG A 190 -7.50 19.48 -12.35
CA ARG A 190 -6.24 19.34 -13.09
C ARG A 190 -5.88 17.88 -13.36
N LEU A 191 -6.41 16.91 -12.59
CA LEU A 191 -6.07 15.49 -12.65
C LEU A 191 -7.06 14.68 -13.50
N ILE A 192 -7.34 15.15 -14.70
CA ILE A 192 -8.34 14.54 -15.60
C ILE A 192 -7.82 13.23 -16.20
N ASN A 193 -6.59 13.26 -16.74
CA ASN A 193 -5.99 12.09 -17.38
C ASN A 193 -5.69 11.00 -16.34
N LEU A 194 -5.24 11.38 -15.15
CA LEU A 194 -5.00 10.44 -14.07
C LEU A 194 -6.28 9.69 -13.66
N ARG A 195 -7.41 10.38 -13.56
CA ARG A 195 -8.70 9.71 -13.29
C ARG A 195 -9.15 8.78 -14.42
N LYS A 196 -8.97 9.19 -15.68
CA LYS A 196 -9.25 8.31 -16.83
C LYS A 196 -8.36 7.07 -16.79
N TRP A 197 -7.08 7.28 -16.53
CA TRP A 197 -6.11 6.19 -16.42
C TRP A 197 -6.44 5.23 -15.26
N VAL A 198 -6.85 5.73 -14.08
CA VAL A 198 -7.30 4.87 -12.97
C VAL A 198 -8.44 3.96 -13.42
N ASN A 199 -9.43 4.49 -14.14
CA ASN A 199 -10.52 3.67 -14.67
C ASN A 199 -10.01 2.65 -15.70
N THR A 200 -9.05 3.04 -16.54
CA THR A 200 -8.43 2.13 -17.51
C THR A 200 -7.71 0.98 -16.81
N MET A 201 -6.93 1.27 -15.78
CA MET A 201 -6.24 0.28 -14.96
C MET A 201 -7.23 -0.67 -14.25
N GLN A 202 -8.31 -0.14 -13.69
CA GLN A 202 -9.35 -0.95 -13.06
C GLN A 202 -10.03 -1.89 -14.05
N ASN A 203 -10.31 -1.42 -15.25
CA ASN A 203 -10.89 -2.24 -16.31
C ASN A 203 -9.92 -3.32 -16.81
N TYR A 204 -8.65 -2.96 -16.95
CA TYR A 204 -7.60 -3.90 -17.38
C TYR A 204 -7.43 -5.04 -16.37
N PHE A 205 -7.42 -4.71 -15.09
CA PHE A 205 -7.27 -5.67 -13.99
C PHE A 205 -8.60 -6.12 -13.38
N LYS A 206 -9.70 -6.03 -14.11
CA LYS A 206 -11.05 -6.36 -13.60
C LYS A 206 -11.15 -7.75 -12.96
N GLY A 207 -10.44 -8.74 -13.48
CA GLY A 207 -10.40 -10.10 -12.94
C GLY A 207 -9.40 -10.33 -11.81
N TYR A 208 -8.61 -9.32 -11.46
CA TYR A 208 -7.59 -9.46 -10.42
C TYR A 208 -8.22 -9.60 -9.02
N PRO A 209 -7.96 -10.71 -8.29
CA PRO A 209 -8.72 -11.04 -7.07
C PRO A 209 -8.42 -10.14 -5.88
N HIS A 210 -7.31 -9.40 -5.90
CA HIS A 210 -6.89 -8.49 -4.82
C HIS A 210 -7.05 -7.02 -5.18
N LEU A 211 -7.84 -6.71 -6.21
CA LEU A 211 -8.16 -5.34 -6.54
C LEU A 211 -9.07 -4.76 -5.44
N TYR A 212 -8.57 -3.77 -4.73
CA TYR A 212 -9.39 -3.09 -3.74
C TYR A 212 -10.46 -2.26 -4.44
N THR A 213 -11.70 -2.61 -4.15
CA THR A 213 -12.81 -1.73 -4.45
C THR A 213 -12.86 -0.71 -3.33
N ALA A 214 -12.45 0.46 -3.63
CA ALA A 214 -12.68 1.53 -2.71
C ALA A 214 -14.05 2.14 -2.95
N LYS A 215 -14.68 2.55 -1.88
CA LYS A 215 -15.84 3.43 -1.90
C LYS A 215 -15.67 4.64 -2.85
N PHE A 216 -14.44 4.94 -3.21
CA PHE A 216 -14.02 6.12 -3.96
C PHE A 216 -13.73 5.84 -5.45
N PHE A 217 -13.46 4.61 -5.82
CA PHE A 217 -13.28 4.23 -7.22
C PHE A 217 -14.31 3.16 -7.56
N LYS A 218 -15.11 3.40 -8.59
CA LYS A 218 -16.04 2.38 -9.07
C LYS A 218 -15.25 1.20 -9.61
N SER A 219 -15.44 0.06 -9.01
CA SER A 219 -14.91 -1.21 -9.48
C SER A 219 -16.04 -2.22 -9.45
N ASP A 220 -16.02 -3.18 -10.35
CA ASP A 220 -16.97 -4.28 -10.38
C ASP A 220 -16.66 -5.35 -9.32
N ASN A 221 -15.53 -5.24 -8.65
CA ASN A 221 -15.19 -6.15 -7.56
C ASN A 221 -15.97 -5.78 -6.29
N PRO A 222 -16.38 -6.75 -5.50
CA PRO A 222 -17.12 -6.48 -4.27
C PRO A 222 -16.29 -5.66 -3.30
N GLU A 223 -16.94 -4.71 -2.62
CA GLU A 223 -16.30 -3.97 -1.53
C GLU A 223 -15.79 -4.97 -0.47
N ALA A 224 -14.64 -4.66 0.12
CA ALA A 224 -14.16 -5.41 1.27
C ALA A 224 -15.23 -5.38 2.37
N ASN A 225 -15.57 -6.56 2.89
CA ASN A 225 -16.55 -6.67 3.96
C ASN A 225 -16.15 -5.77 5.14
N SER A 226 -17.13 -5.09 5.71
CA SER A 226 -16.91 -4.38 6.98
C SER A 226 -16.51 -5.36 8.06
N ALA A 227 -15.56 -4.95 8.92
CA ALA A 227 -15.16 -5.79 10.06
C ALA A 227 -16.39 -6.11 10.94
N ASN A 228 -16.54 -7.36 11.30
CA ASN A 228 -17.56 -7.78 12.26
C ASN A 228 -17.15 -7.35 13.68
N LEU A 229 -18.12 -7.43 14.62
CA LEU A 229 -17.90 -7.00 16.00
C LEU A 229 -16.71 -7.72 16.66
N PHE A 230 -16.54 -9.01 16.41
CA PHE A 230 -15.44 -9.80 16.99
C PHE A 230 -14.08 -9.32 16.47
N GLN A 231 -13.98 -9.00 15.18
CA GLN A 231 -12.75 -8.46 14.57
C GLN A 231 -12.41 -7.09 15.15
N LEU A 232 -13.42 -6.24 15.33
CA LEU A 232 -13.24 -4.92 15.96
C LEU A 232 -12.77 -5.06 17.41
N VAL A 233 -13.41 -5.91 18.21
CA VAL A 233 -13.02 -6.17 19.60
C VAL A 233 -11.60 -6.70 19.67
N SER A 234 -11.24 -7.69 18.85
CA SER A 234 -9.89 -8.26 18.80
C SER A 234 -8.84 -7.21 18.40
N PHE A 235 -9.16 -6.35 17.44
CA PHE A 235 -8.28 -5.27 17.00
C PHE A 235 -8.06 -4.24 18.12
N PHE A 236 -9.12 -3.71 18.71
CA PHE A 236 -9.00 -2.69 19.76
C PHE A 236 -8.40 -3.26 21.05
N PHE A 237 -8.67 -4.51 21.39
CA PHE A 237 -7.98 -5.19 22.49
C PHE A 237 -6.46 -5.28 22.21
N GLY A 238 -6.07 -5.70 21.00
CA GLY A 238 -4.68 -5.71 20.59
C GLY A 238 -4.04 -4.32 20.68
N LEU A 239 -4.75 -3.28 20.25
CA LEU A 239 -4.27 -1.89 20.34
C LEU A 239 -4.03 -1.46 21.79
N ILE A 240 -4.93 -1.78 22.71
CA ILE A 240 -4.77 -1.48 24.14
C ILE A 240 -3.54 -2.19 24.71
N VAL A 241 -3.37 -3.49 24.41
CA VAL A 241 -2.22 -4.27 24.86
C VAL A 241 -0.91 -3.64 24.36
N ILE A 242 -0.86 -3.22 23.09
CA ILE A 242 0.33 -2.61 22.49
C ILE A 242 0.65 -1.26 23.16
N VAL A 243 -0.35 -0.42 23.37
CA VAL A 243 -0.15 0.88 24.04
C VAL A 243 0.40 0.68 25.45
N LEU A 244 -0.13 -0.29 26.19
CA LEU A 244 0.34 -0.61 27.55
C LEU A 244 1.75 -1.23 27.55
N ALA A 245 2.07 -2.04 26.54
CA ALA A 245 3.40 -2.65 26.39
C ALA A 245 4.46 -1.71 25.79
N PHE A 246 4.06 -0.57 25.25
CA PHE A 246 4.91 0.37 24.52
C PHE A 246 6.15 0.83 25.31
N PRO A 247 6.09 1.19 26.60
CA PRO A 247 7.27 1.57 27.39
C PRO A 247 8.34 0.49 27.47
N ILE A 248 7.97 -0.77 27.28
CA ILE A 248 8.88 -1.92 27.33
C ILE A 248 9.37 -2.26 25.92
N THR A 249 8.49 -2.24 24.95
CA THR A 249 8.80 -2.68 23.57
C THR A 249 9.70 -1.72 22.81
N ILE A 250 9.59 -0.41 23.02
CA ILE A 250 10.48 0.56 22.37
C ILE A 250 11.94 0.40 22.77
N PRO A 251 12.32 0.38 24.05
CA PRO A 251 13.70 0.14 24.43
C PRO A 251 14.24 -1.17 23.88
N LEU A 252 13.42 -2.21 23.87
CA LEU A 252 13.82 -3.52 23.32
C LEU A 252 14.10 -3.44 21.82
N VAL A 253 13.24 -2.79 21.04
CA VAL A 253 13.44 -2.59 19.59
C VAL A 253 14.67 -1.74 19.32
N LEU A 254 14.89 -0.67 20.07
CA LEU A 254 16.07 0.18 19.93
C LEU A 254 17.37 -0.58 20.24
N ILE A 255 17.36 -1.44 21.25
CA ILE A 255 18.51 -2.31 21.59
C ILE A 255 18.77 -3.33 20.49
N LEU A 256 17.71 -3.92 19.90
CA LEU A 256 17.84 -4.89 18.81
C LEU A 256 18.33 -4.24 17.50
N MET A 257 17.96 -3.00 17.26
CA MET A 257 18.40 -2.24 16.07
C MET A 257 19.81 -1.65 16.23
N SER A 258 20.33 -1.54 17.44
CA SER A 258 21.68 -1.05 17.72
C SER A 258 22.77 -2.13 17.64
N ARG A 259 22.37 -3.38 17.44
CA ARG A 259 23.25 -4.54 17.20
C ARG A 259 23.34 -4.90 15.73
#